data_383e7f2ce008e7a04cb8c506bcb1e1a7
#
_entry.id   383e7f2ce008e7a04cb8c506bcb1e1a7
#
_cell.length_a   1.000
_cell.length_b   1.000
_cell.length_c   1.000
_cell.angle_alpha   90.00
_cell.angle_beta   90.00
_cell.angle_gamma   90.00
#
_symmetry.space_group_name_H-M   'P 1'
#
loop_
_entity.id
_entity.type
_entity.pdbx_description
1 polymer ?
#
loop_
_entity_poly.entity_id
_entity_poly.type
_entity_poly.pdbx_seq_one_letter_code
_entity_poly.pdbx_strand_id
1 'polypeptide(L)'
;VFFFFFFNDTAPTEIYTLPLPDALPISGKTHLATAIALKACQEGRRVRFYTAASLANILLEKNNKGTLNNYLSTLKKVELIVIDEIGFVPLHKDAAELLFQVISDCYERKSLIITSNLEFSQWNTVFGDNRLTAALVDRLIHHSHIVIFSGESYRLTQSMQRQRAR
;
A
#
# COMPACT_ATOMS: atom_id res chain seq x y z
N VAL A 1 -4.98 11.96 1.14
CA VAL A 1 -3.87 11.00 1.21
C VAL A 1 -4.31 9.82 2.04
N PHE A 2 -4.28 8.62 1.47
CA PHE A 2 -4.98 7.46 2.01
C PHE A 2 -4.01 6.40 2.50
N PHE A 3 -4.40 5.68 3.55
CA PHE A 3 -3.68 4.58 4.14
C PHE A 3 -4.70 3.47 4.44
N PHE A 4 -4.43 2.24 4.00
CA PHE A 4 -5.37 1.14 4.11
C PHE A 4 -4.77 0.00 4.90
N PHE A 5 -5.52 -0.46 5.89
CA PHE A 5 -5.24 -1.67 6.62
C PHE A 5 -6.29 -2.71 6.31
N PHE A 6 -5.85 -3.90 5.93
CA PHE A 6 -6.66 -5.09 6.00
C PHE A 6 -6.21 -5.92 7.17
N PHE A 7 -7.12 -6.19 8.07
CA PHE A 7 -6.96 -7.27 9.01
C PHE A 7 -7.91 -8.39 8.57
N ASN A 8 -7.48 -9.65 8.76
CA ASN A 8 -8.32 -10.82 8.56
C ASN A 8 -9.33 -10.93 9.72
N ASP A 9 -10.14 -9.89 9.90
CA ASP A 9 -11.15 -9.80 10.94
C ASP A 9 -12.47 -9.36 10.32
N THR A 10 -13.57 -9.94 10.76
CA THR A 10 -14.94 -9.70 10.27
C THR A 10 -15.52 -8.36 10.76
N ALA A 11 -14.67 -7.41 11.15
CA ALA A 11 -15.10 -6.11 11.64
C ALA A 11 -15.57 -5.21 10.48
N PRO A 12 -16.57 -4.35 10.70
CA PRO A 12 -17.01 -3.37 9.71
C PRO A 12 -15.90 -2.39 9.37
N THR A 13 -15.91 -1.87 8.14
CA THR A 13 -14.96 -0.87 7.67
C THR A 13 -15.03 0.38 8.54
N GLU A 14 -13.94 0.74 9.18
CA GLU A 14 -13.84 1.96 9.96
C GLU A 14 -12.91 2.96 9.24
N ILE A 15 -13.38 4.20 9.11
CA ILE A 15 -12.61 5.30 8.52
C ILE A 15 -12.07 6.16 9.66
N TYR A 16 -10.76 6.17 9.82
CA TYR A 16 -10.09 7.01 10.81
C TYR A 16 -9.44 8.20 10.15
N THR A 17 -9.84 9.41 10.57
CA THR A 17 -9.12 10.63 10.26
C THR A 17 -8.23 10.97 11.45
N LEU A 18 -6.93 10.96 11.26
CA LEU A 18 -5.99 11.45 12.26
C LEU A 18 -5.78 12.94 12.03
N PRO A 19 -6.26 13.82 12.92
CA PRO A 19 -5.89 15.22 12.89
C PRO A 19 -4.43 15.31 13.34
N LEU A 20 -3.53 15.40 12.37
CA LEU A 20 -2.16 15.79 12.66
C LEU A 20 -2.11 17.32 12.59
N PRO A 21 -1.71 17.99 13.68
CA PRO A 21 -1.46 19.41 13.60
C PRO A 21 -0.29 19.66 12.63
N ASP A 22 -0.61 20.36 11.53
CA ASP A 22 0.30 21.09 10.66
C ASP A 22 1.54 20.36 10.14
N ALA A 23 1.43 19.18 9.54
CA ALA A 23 2.55 18.60 8.81
C ALA A 23 2.14 17.69 7.64
N LEU A 24 2.75 17.91 6.53
CA LEU A 24 2.48 17.60 5.16
C LEU A 24 3.34 16.74 4.37
N PRO A 25 3.27 16.63 3.07
CA PRO A 25 3.10 15.37 2.37
C PRO A 25 4.24 14.36 2.49
N ILE A 26 4.98 14.32 3.57
CA ILE A 26 5.36 13.10 4.24
C ILE A 26 4.44 12.99 5.43
N SER A 27 3.27 12.57 5.11
CA SER A 27 2.15 12.38 6.01
C SER A 27 2.37 11.25 7.02
N GLY A 28 3.59 10.76 7.21
CA GLY A 28 3.85 9.64 8.11
C GLY A 28 3.33 8.27 7.64
N LYS A 29 2.73 8.15 6.45
CA LYS A 29 2.18 6.89 5.91
C LYS A 29 3.18 5.74 5.91
N THR A 30 4.28 5.92 5.19
CA THR A 30 5.36 4.93 5.13
C THR A 30 5.94 4.68 6.52
N HIS A 31 6.01 5.71 7.36
CA HIS A 31 6.50 5.58 8.72
C HIS A 31 5.59 4.71 9.58
N LEU A 32 4.28 4.94 9.54
CA LEU A 32 3.29 4.12 10.23
C LEU A 32 3.29 2.68 9.69
N ALA A 33 3.31 2.50 8.36
CA ALA A 33 3.40 1.19 7.72
C ALA A 33 4.64 0.42 8.19
N THR A 34 5.78 1.10 8.25
CA THR A 34 7.05 0.54 8.72
C THR A 34 6.98 0.18 10.21
N ALA A 35 6.39 1.04 11.04
CA ALA A 35 6.26 0.78 12.48
C ALA A 35 5.39 -0.45 12.77
N ILE A 36 4.28 -0.61 12.03
CA ILE A 36 3.41 -1.79 12.17
C ILE A 36 4.10 -3.04 11.65
N ALA A 37 4.77 -2.95 10.49
CA ALA A 37 5.56 -4.06 9.95
C ALA A 37 6.64 -4.52 10.93
N LEU A 38 7.35 -3.57 11.56
CA LEU A 38 8.36 -3.87 12.58
C LEU A 38 7.74 -4.53 13.80
N LYS A 39 6.61 -4.01 14.29
CA LYS A 39 5.87 -4.61 15.41
C LYS A 39 5.44 -6.03 15.11
N ALA A 40 4.91 -6.28 13.91
CA ALA A 40 4.55 -7.64 13.47
C ALA A 40 5.77 -8.57 13.43
N CYS A 41 6.93 -8.09 12.96
CA CYS A 41 8.18 -8.85 12.99
C CYS A 41 8.61 -9.18 14.43
N GLN A 42 8.49 -8.24 15.37
CA GLN A 42 8.80 -8.45 16.80
C GLN A 42 7.88 -9.51 17.43
N GLU A 43 6.67 -9.66 16.92
CA GLU A 43 5.71 -10.70 17.33
C GLU A 43 5.92 -12.03 16.58
N GLY A 44 7.00 -12.17 15.82
CA GLY A 44 7.36 -13.39 15.09
C GLY A 44 6.58 -13.60 13.79
N ARG A 45 5.84 -12.59 13.30
CA ARG A 45 5.09 -12.69 12.05
C ARG A 45 6.01 -12.57 10.84
N ARG A 46 5.67 -13.28 9.78
CA ARG A 46 6.38 -13.20 8.49
C ARG A 46 5.86 -12.03 7.70
N VAL A 47 6.67 -11.01 7.57
CA VAL A 47 6.34 -9.75 6.90
C VAL A 47 7.13 -9.60 5.59
N ARG A 48 6.51 -9.00 4.58
CA ARG A 48 7.15 -8.51 3.37
C ARG A 48 6.76 -7.06 3.13
N PHE A 49 7.73 -6.25 2.81
CA PHE A 49 7.57 -4.84 2.50
C PHE A 49 8.06 -4.55 1.09
N TYR A 50 7.21 -3.94 0.26
CA TYR A 50 7.52 -3.58 -1.12
C TYR A 50 7.00 -2.17 -1.41
N THR A 51 7.65 -1.45 -2.31
CA THR A 51 6.94 -0.40 -3.03
C THR A 51 6.09 -1.03 -4.14
N ALA A 52 4.98 -0.38 -4.53
CA ALA A 52 4.12 -0.89 -5.60
C ALA A 52 4.90 -1.13 -6.89
N ALA A 53 5.78 -0.19 -7.27
CA ALA A 53 6.62 -0.31 -8.45
C ALA A 53 7.60 -1.49 -8.36
N SER A 54 8.25 -1.70 -7.21
CA SER A 54 9.20 -2.81 -7.03
C SER A 54 8.50 -4.17 -7.11
N LEU A 55 7.34 -4.31 -6.46
CA LEU A 55 6.56 -5.55 -6.52
C LEU A 55 6.07 -5.84 -7.94
N ALA A 56 5.55 -4.82 -8.63
CA ALA A 56 5.10 -4.93 -10.01
C ALA A 56 6.22 -5.41 -10.95
N ASN A 57 7.42 -4.85 -10.83
CA ASN A 57 8.58 -5.26 -11.60
C ASN A 57 9.02 -6.69 -11.29
N ILE A 58 9.04 -7.09 -10.01
CA ILE A 58 9.35 -8.47 -9.60
C ILE A 58 8.34 -9.44 -10.21
N LEU A 59 7.04 -9.14 -10.13
CA LEU A 59 5.99 -9.98 -10.68
C LEU A 59 6.13 -10.16 -12.19
N LEU A 60 6.38 -9.06 -12.92
CA LEU A 60 6.60 -9.09 -14.36
C LEU A 60 7.83 -9.90 -14.72
N GLU A 61 8.95 -9.72 -14.01
CA GLU A 61 10.17 -10.52 -14.24
C GLU A 61 9.92 -12.02 -14.00
N LYS A 62 9.23 -12.37 -12.91
CA LYS A 62 8.88 -13.76 -12.59
C LYS A 62 7.94 -14.37 -13.61
N ASN A 63 6.98 -13.58 -14.12
CA ASN A 63 6.09 -14.01 -15.18
C ASN A 63 6.87 -14.31 -16.48
N ASN A 64 7.73 -13.40 -16.89
CA ASN A 64 8.57 -13.57 -18.09
C ASN A 64 9.53 -14.78 -17.99
N LYS A 65 9.98 -15.11 -16.79
CA LYS A 65 10.83 -16.28 -16.52
C LYS A 65 10.05 -17.58 -16.29
N GLY A 66 8.71 -17.57 -16.32
CA GLY A 66 7.88 -18.75 -16.03
C GLY A 66 7.94 -19.22 -14.57
N THR A 67 8.42 -18.39 -13.66
CA THR A 67 8.59 -18.72 -12.23
C THR A 67 7.58 -18.03 -11.32
N LEU A 68 6.55 -17.38 -11.88
CA LEU A 68 5.55 -16.61 -11.14
C LEU A 68 4.83 -17.46 -10.08
N ASN A 69 4.37 -18.66 -10.43
CA ASN A 69 3.66 -19.55 -9.51
C ASN A 69 4.49 -19.93 -8.27
N ASN A 70 5.79 -20.15 -8.47
CA ASN A 70 6.71 -20.42 -7.36
C ASN A 70 6.82 -19.19 -6.44
N TYR A 71 6.93 -18.01 -7.02
CA TYR A 71 7.00 -16.76 -6.27
C TYR A 71 5.69 -16.48 -5.50
N LEU A 72 4.54 -16.62 -6.14
CA LEU A 72 3.22 -16.50 -5.48
C LEU A 72 3.08 -17.50 -4.33
N SER A 73 3.60 -18.72 -4.49
CA SER A 73 3.62 -19.73 -3.40
C SER A 73 4.48 -19.28 -2.22
N THR A 74 5.55 -18.52 -2.43
CA THR A 74 6.31 -17.92 -1.32
C THR A 74 5.53 -16.80 -0.63
N LEU A 75 4.82 -15.98 -1.39
CA LEU A 75 3.96 -14.94 -0.84
C LEU A 75 2.79 -15.52 -0.02
N LYS A 76 2.29 -16.71 -0.37
CA LYS A 76 1.25 -17.40 0.41
C LYS A 76 1.68 -17.71 1.85
N LYS A 77 2.98 -17.84 2.12
CA LYS A 77 3.52 -18.10 3.46
C LYS A 77 3.70 -16.83 4.31
N VAL A 78 3.54 -15.66 3.73
CA VAL A 78 3.67 -14.36 4.40
C VAL A 78 2.35 -14.03 5.10
N GLU A 79 2.42 -13.46 6.30
CA GLU A 79 1.24 -13.12 7.12
C GLU A 79 0.86 -11.65 6.97
N LEU A 80 1.84 -10.77 6.73
CA LEU A 80 1.62 -9.35 6.46
C LEU A 80 2.39 -8.92 5.21
N ILE A 81 1.69 -8.35 4.25
CA ILE A 81 2.30 -7.72 3.07
C ILE A 81 2.05 -6.21 3.16
N VAL A 82 3.12 -5.44 2.99
CA VAL A 82 3.05 -3.99 2.86
C VAL A 82 3.35 -3.63 1.42
N ILE A 83 2.45 -2.87 0.79
CA ILE A 83 2.61 -2.29 -0.55
C ILE A 83 2.58 -0.77 -0.41
N ASP A 84 3.74 -0.18 -0.43
CA ASP A 84 3.92 1.25 -0.22
C ASP A 84 3.92 2.01 -1.56
N GLU A 85 3.46 3.26 -1.54
CA GLU A 85 3.53 4.20 -2.66
C GLU A 85 2.70 3.80 -3.91
N ILE A 86 1.50 3.23 -3.75
CA ILE A 86 0.58 3.10 -4.89
C ILE A 86 0.21 4.50 -5.41
N GLY A 87 0.41 4.71 -6.71
CA GLY A 87 0.07 5.97 -7.37
C GLY A 87 1.25 6.89 -7.64
N PHE A 88 2.46 6.51 -7.24
CA PHE A 88 3.65 7.32 -7.52
C PHE A 88 4.08 7.25 -8.98
N VAL A 89 3.90 6.09 -9.61
CA VAL A 89 4.22 5.84 -11.02
C VAL A 89 3.09 5.02 -11.65
N PRO A 90 2.63 5.35 -12.87
CA PRO A 90 1.73 4.47 -13.63
C PRO A 90 2.38 3.10 -13.85
N LEU A 91 1.58 2.04 -13.75
CA LEU A 91 2.04 0.68 -13.97
C LEU A 91 1.80 0.26 -15.42
N HIS A 92 2.71 -0.54 -15.98
CA HIS A 92 2.43 -1.22 -17.24
C HIS A 92 1.25 -2.19 -17.06
N LYS A 93 0.42 -2.36 -18.09
CA LYS A 93 -0.82 -3.15 -18.02
C LYS A 93 -0.61 -4.54 -17.40
N ASP A 94 0.34 -5.30 -17.90
CA ASP A 94 0.60 -6.66 -17.42
C ASP A 94 1.04 -6.67 -15.93
N ALA A 95 1.84 -5.68 -15.55
CA ALA A 95 2.28 -5.52 -14.16
C ALA A 95 1.12 -5.13 -13.23
N ALA A 96 0.19 -4.29 -13.71
CA ALA A 96 -1.02 -3.91 -12.99
C ALA A 96 -1.95 -5.11 -12.76
N GLU A 97 -2.14 -5.95 -13.78
CA GLU A 97 -2.93 -7.19 -13.69
C GLU A 97 -2.32 -8.17 -12.67
N LEU A 98 -1.00 -8.35 -12.69
CA LEU A 98 -0.29 -9.20 -11.74
C LEU A 98 -0.35 -8.66 -10.30
N LEU A 99 -0.22 -7.35 -10.13
CA LEU A 99 -0.36 -6.71 -8.83
C LEU A 99 -1.79 -6.86 -8.30
N PHE A 100 -2.80 -6.66 -9.15
CA PHE A 100 -4.21 -6.94 -8.83
C PHE A 100 -4.41 -8.38 -8.35
N GLN A 101 -3.82 -9.36 -9.04
CA GLN A 101 -3.91 -10.75 -8.63
C GLN A 101 -3.34 -10.97 -7.23
N VAL A 102 -2.18 -10.40 -6.92
CA VAL A 102 -1.57 -10.50 -5.58
C VAL A 102 -2.45 -9.88 -4.50
N ILE A 103 -2.98 -8.68 -4.74
CA ILE A 103 -3.88 -8.00 -3.79
C ILE A 103 -5.16 -8.82 -3.60
N SER A 104 -5.73 -9.34 -4.69
CA SER A 104 -6.94 -10.18 -4.64
C SER A 104 -6.70 -11.50 -3.88
N ASP A 105 -5.53 -12.11 -4.01
CA ASP A 105 -5.16 -13.32 -3.28
C ASP A 105 -4.95 -13.05 -1.78
N CYS A 106 -4.67 -11.81 -1.41
CA CYS A 106 -4.56 -11.40 0.00
C CYS A 106 -5.93 -11.17 0.64
N TYR A 107 -6.95 -10.83 -0.15
CA TYR A 107 -8.28 -10.52 0.33
C TYR A 107 -8.83 -11.66 1.21
N GLU A 108 -9.32 -11.33 2.41
CA GLU A 108 -9.84 -12.26 3.43
C GLU A 108 -8.87 -13.37 3.91
N ARG A 109 -7.62 -13.35 3.49
CA ARG A 109 -6.65 -14.42 3.82
C ARG A 109 -5.44 -13.93 4.57
N LYS A 110 -5.11 -12.65 4.45
CA LYS A 110 -3.88 -12.07 5.00
C LYS A 110 -4.07 -10.63 5.38
N SER A 111 -3.22 -10.18 6.28
CA SER A 111 -3.09 -8.76 6.54
C SER A 111 -2.36 -8.07 5.38
N LEU A 112 -2.92 -6.96 4.91
CA LEU A 112 -2.36 -6.16 3.84
C LEU A 112 -2.36 -4.69 4.27
N ILE A 113 -1.25 -4.02 4.10
CA ILE A 113 -1.13 -2.59 4.28
C ILE A 113 -0.83 -1.97 2.92
N ILE A 114 -1.63 -1.01 2.53
CA ILE A 114 -1.41 -0.25 1.30
C ILE A 114 -1.29 1.22 1.66
N THR A 115 -0.28 1.89 1.13
CA THR A 115 -0.21 3.35 1.19
C THR A 115 -0.35 3.94 -0.21
N SER A 116 -1.04 5.06 -0.30
CA SER A 116 -1.23 5.78 -1.56
C SER A 116 -1.16 7.29 -1.32
N ASN A 117 -0.68 8.00 -2.31
CA ASN A 117 -0.76 9.45 -2.42
C ASN A 117 -1.98 9.91 -3.24
N LEU A 118 -2.71 8.98 -3.83
CA LEU A 118 -3.89 9.22 -4.66
C LEU A 118 -5.16 8.79 -3.93
N GLU A 119 -6.24 9.48 -4.24
CA GLU A 119 -7.59 9.04 -3.91
C GLU A 119 -7.98 7.82 -4.75
N PHE A 120 -8.88 6.98 -4.25
CA PHE A 120 -9.36 5.81 -4.99
C PHE A 120 -9.91 6.14 -6.39
N SER A 121 -10.57 7.31 -6.52
CA SER A 121 -11.08 7.82 -7.79
C SER A 121 -9.99 8.02 -8.86
N GLN A 122 -8.73 8.19 -8.43
CA GLN A 122 -7.58 8.42 -9.29
C GLN A 122 -6.77 7.14 -9.58
N TRP A 123 -7.11 6.00 -8.96
CA TRP A 123 -6.34 4.76 -9.13
C TRP A 123 -6.42 4.19 -10.55
N ASN A 124 -7.42 4.58 -11.33
CA ASN A 124 -7.50 4.24 -12.75
C ASN A 124 -6.29 4.76 -13.54
N THR A 125 -5.68 5.87 -13.11
CA THR A 125 -4.46 6.40 -13.75
C THR A 125 -3.23 5.51 -13.51
N VAL A 126 -3.26 4.70 -12.45
CA VAL A 126 -2.18 3.79 -12.07
C VAL A 126 -2.34 2.42 -12.73
N PHE A 127 -3.55 1.88 -12.69
CA PHE A 127 -3.85 0.53 -13.17
C PHE A 127 -4.28 0.50 -14.65
N GLY A 128 -4.66 1.63 -15.23
CA GLY A 128 -4.99 1.77 -16.65
C GLY A 128 -6.30 1.10 -17.12
N ASP A 129 -6.97 0.35 -16.25
CA ASP A 129 -8.25 -0.30 -16.53
C ASP A 129 -9.29 0.04 -15.46
N ASN A 130 -10.41 0.64 -15.89
CA ASN A 130 -11.46 1.10 -14.98
C ASN A 130 -12.18 -0.06 -14.26
N ARG A 131 -12.38 -1.20 -14.95
CA ARG A 131 -13.10 -2.36 -14.37
C ARG A 131 -12.22 -3.04 -13.32
N LEU A 132 -10.97 -3.26 -13.66
CA LEU A 132 -9.97 -3.83 -12.76
C LEU A 132 -9.81 -2.93 -11.54
N THR A 133 -9.69 -1.63 -11.73
CA THR A 133 -9.57 -0.65 -10.64
C THR A 133 -10.80 -0.65 -9.74
N ALA A 134 -12.00 -0.61 -10.31
CA ALA A 134 -13.23 -0.63 -9.54
C ALA A 134 -13.34 -1.90 -8.69
N ALA A 135 -13.06 -3.08 -9.28
CA ALA A 135 -13.08 -4.35 -8.55
C ALA A 135 -12.03 -4.43 -7.44
N LEU A 136 -10.86 -3.78 -7.65
CA LEU A 136 -9.81 -3.70 -6.64
C LEU A 136 -10.25 -2.81 -5.48
N VAL A 137 -10.74 -1.63 -5.78
CA VAL A 137 -11.18 -0.62 -4.79
C VAL A 137 -12.35 -1.16 -3.96
N ASP A 138 -13.32 -1.81 -4.60
CA ASP A 138 -14.45 -2.44 -3.92
C ASP A 138 -13.99 -3.47 -2.87
N ARG A 139 -13.10 -4.39 -3.25
CA ARG A 139 -12.50 -5.35 -2.31
C ARG A 139 -11.73 -4.68 -1.19
N LEU A 140 -10.96 -3.64 -1.51
CA LEU A 140 -10.14 -2.92 -0.55
C LEU A 140 -11.02 -2.20 0.48
N ILE A 141 -12.11 -1.56 0.06
CA ILE A 141 -13.00 -0.81 0.95
C ILE A 141 -13.81 -1.75 1.85
N HIS A 142 -14.22 -2.91 1.34
CA HIS A 142 -15.18 -3.80 2.03
C HIS A 142 -14.69 -4.29 3.41
N HIS A 143 -13.39 -4.53 3.60
CA HIS A 143 -12.80 -5.06 4.84
C HIS A 143 -11.52 -4.32 5.25
N SER A 144 -11.52 -2.99 5.19
CA SER A 144 -10.33 -2.22 5.53
C SER A 144 -10.57 -1.14 6.58
N HIS A 145 -9.52 -0.81 7.30
CA HIS A 145 -9.45 0.43 8.06
C HIS A 145 -8.79 1.50 7.18
N ILE A 146 -9.54 2.54 6.85
CA ILE A 146 -9.05 3.63 6.02
C ILE A 146 -8.56 4.75 6.94
N VAL A 147 -7.27 5.05 6.87
CA VAL A 147 -6.66 6.15 7.63
C VAL A 147 -6.29 7.27 6.65
N ILE A 148 -6.88 8.43 6.85
CA ILE A 148 -6.63 9.62 6.04
C ILE A 148 -5.65 10.51 6.79
N PHE A 149 -4.51 10.79 6.17
CA PHE A 149 -3.54 11.75 6.67
C PHE A 149 -3.80 13.11 6.02
N SER A 150 -4.23 14.07 6.79
CA SER A 150 -4.40 15.46 6.37
C SER A 150 -3.34 16.32 7.06
N GLY A 151 -2.69 17.13 6.33
CA GLY A 151 -1.69 18.01 6.94
C GLY A 151 -0.57 18.46 5.96
N GLU A 152 0.30 19.43 6.35
CA GLU A 152 1.42 19.94 5.58
C GLU A 152 2.73 19.09 5.63
N SER A 153 3.79 19.24 4.75
CA SER A 153 5.02 18.42 4.63
C SER A 153 6.04 18.64 5.75
N TYR A 154 6.17 17.67 6.64
CA TYR A 154 7.25 17.70 7.63
C TYR A 154 8.64 17.95 6.98
N ARG A 155 8.93 17.36 5.80
CA ARG A 155 10.19 17.61 5.09
C ARG A 155 10.27 19.05 4.58
N LEU A 156 9.17 19.60 4.08
CA LEU A 156 9.16 20.99 3.64
C LEU A 156 9.40 21.92 4.83
N THR A 157 8.69 21.72 5.92
CA THR A 157 8.87 22.48 7.16
C THR A 157 10.29 22.35 7.70
N GLN A 158 10.83 21.13 7.75
CA GLN A 158 12.20 20.89 8.20
C GLN A 158 13.25 21.50 7.26
N SER A 159 13.03 21.47 5.93
CA SER A 159 13.94 22.11 4.98
C SER A 159 13.91 23.62 5.09
N MET A 160 12.72 24.21 5.28
CA MET A 160 12.58 25.64 5.50
C MET A 160 13.22 26.10 6.84
N GLN A 161 13.07 25.30 7.89
CA GLN A 161 13.74 25.60 9.18
C GLN A 161 15.26 25.52 9.05
N ARG A 162 15.81 24.57 8.31
CA ARG A 162 17.26 24.48 8.06
C ARG A 162 17.78 25.64 7.20
N GLN A 163 16.97 26.18 6.29
CA GLN A 163 17.34 27.36 5.50
C GLN A 163 17.28 28.65 6.31
N ARG A 164 16.39 28.76 7.30
CA ARG A 164 16.30 29.91 8.19
C ARG A 164 17.36 29.93 9.29
N ALA A 165 18.00 28.79 9.54
CA ALA A 165 19.07 28.64 10.55
C ALA A 165 20.49 28.80 9.96
N ARG A 166 20.58 29.13 8.66
CA ARG A 166 21.80 29.53 7.95
C ARG A 166 21.79 31.03 7.65
#